data_a700dc493402e022a87d2cd0b0c8b609
#
_entry.id   a700dc493402e022a87d2cd0b0c8b609
#
_cell.length_a   1.000
_cell.length_b   1.000
_cell.length_c   1.000
_cell.angle_alpha   90.00
_cell.angle_beta   90.00
_cell.angle_gamma   90.00
#
_symmetry.space_group_name_H-M   'P 1'
#
loop_
_entity.id
_entity.type
_entity.pdbx_description
1 polymer ?
#
loop_
_entity_poly.entity_id
_entity_poly.type
_entity_poly.pdbx_seq_one_letter_code
_entity_poly.pdbx_strand_id
1 'polypeptide(L)'
;MIKRISVLITWFGFLAVLLCAALYITKPVLNADMFSLLPKSHSQLAYGEEVFFKKNANRIMFSFTGDSKNLAHDELKSWLLKRDIKNSFELPSIEQLSSVFSAYQHALLSDNYKNSMVDKAQFESFYLTQLNQLGNPFVSATLKADISLSLAAFIGDNLKQSQLFSLRNERLTRRLNHKDYAVILATIPNNSLPIDESIKLANSIKNKLESLNITYPRTTIRYSGALFHTAENAQQAK
;
A
#
# COMPACT_ATOMS: atom_id res chain seq x y z
N MET A 1 65.29 -18.98 3.24
CA MET A 1 63.90 -19.13 3.67
C MET A 1 63.24 -17.79 4.02
N ILE A 2 63.91 -16.89 4.72
CA ILE A 2 63.42 -15.57 5.18
C ILE A 2 62.98 -14.65 4.02
N LYS A 3 63.71 -14.58 2.91
CA LYS A 3 63.32 -13.74 1.74
C LYS A 3 62.00 -14.14 1.10
N ARG A 4 61.61 -15.42 1.09
CA ARG A 4 60.32 -15.87 0.55
C ARG A 4 59.14 -15.49 1.44
N ILE A 5 59.34 -15.48 2.75
CA ILE A 5 58.29 -15.07 3.72
C ILE A 5 58.05 -13.58 3.64
N SER A 6 59.09 -12.77 3.48
CA SER A 6 58.97 -11.32 3.31
C SER A 6 58.16 -10.93 2.03
N VAL A 7 58.39 -11.64 0.92
CA VAL A 7 57.64 -11.42 -0.32
C VAL A 7 56.15 -11.81 -0.19
N LEU A 8 55.87 -12.89 0.54
CA LEU A 8 54.46 -13.28 0.80
C LEU A 8 53.72 -12.25 1.66
N ILE A 9 54.37 -11.72 2.71
CA ILE A 9 53.77 -10.70 3.59
C ILE A 9 53.49 -9.40 2.82
N THR A 10 54.42 -8.96 1.94
CA THR A 10 54.20 -7.76 1.10
C THR A 10 53.07 -7.98 0.12
N TRP A 11 52.94 -9.15 -0.48
CA TRP A 11 51.82 -9.49 -1.38
C TRP A 11 50.48 -9.51 -0.65
N PHE A 12 50.40 -10.11 0.53
CA PHE A 12 49.19 -10.10 1.37
C PHE A 12 48.79 -8.69 1.80
N GLY A 13 49.76 -7.86 2.18
CA GLY A 13 49.55 -6.47 2.53
C GLY A 13 48.97 -5.65 1.35
N PHE A 14 49.54 -5.86 0.16
CA PHE A 14 49.06 -5.18 -1.06
C PHE A 14 47.65 -5.62 -1.42
N LEU A 15 47.35 -6.91 -1.28
CA LEU A 15 46.00 -7.46 -1.58
C LEU A 15 44.98 -6.95 -0.57
N ALA A 16 45.32 -6.82 0.71
CA ALA A 16 44.45 -6.22 1.72
C ALA A 16 44.15 -4.74 1.46
N VAL A 17 45.16 -3.97 1.06
CA VAL A 17 45.00 -2.55 0.69
C VAL A 17 44.08 -2.40 -0.55
N LEU A 18 44.26 -3.25 -1.57
CA LEU A 18 43.40 -3.28 -2.74
C LEU A 18 41.96 -3.63 -2.39
N LEU A 19 41.74 -4.60 -1.49
CA LEU A 19 40.42 -4.99 -1.03
C LEU A 19 39.73 -3.87 -0.25
N CYS A 20 40.47 -3.19 0.64
CA CYS A 20 39.97 -2.04 1.38
C CYS A 20 39.64 -0.87 0.43
N ALA A 21 40.51 -0.60 -0.55
CA ALA A 21 40.22 0.42 -1.56
C ALA A 21 39.00 0.10 -2.42
N ALA A 22 38.86 -1.17 -2.85
CA ALA A 22 37.70 -1.61 -3.59
C ALA A 22 36.41 -1.44 -2.77
N LEU A 23 36.39 -1.84 -1.50
CA LEU A 23 35.25 -1.66 -0.60
C LEU A 23 34.91 -0.19 -0.34
N TYR A 24 35.94 0.66 -0.28
CA TYR A 24 35.75 2.11 -0.10
C TYR A 24 35.18 2.79 -1.34
N ILE A 25 35.63 2.38 -2.54
CA ILE A 25 35.19 2.95 -3.81
C ILE A 25 33.77 2.43 -4.20
N THR A 26 33.53 1.15 -4.02
CA THR A 26 32.28 0.54 -4.46
C THR A 26 31.11 0.80 -3.54
N LYS A 27 31.37 1.21 -2.26
CA LYS A 27 30.34 1.43 -1.23
C LYS A 27 29.17 0.47 -1.47
N PRO A 28 29.27 -0.82 -1.12
CA PRO A 28 28.22 -1.78 -1.43
C PRO A 28 26.90 -1.25 -0.89
N VAL A 29 25.99 -0.90 -1.77
CA VAL A 29 24.63 -0.50 -1.38
C VAL A 29 23.93 -1.78 -0.97
N LEU A 30 23.82 -2.00 0.33
CA LEU A 30 23.00 -3.08 0.86
C LEU A 30 21.53 -2.74 0.58
N ASN A 31 20.97 -3.37 -0.44
CA ASN A 31 19.54 -3.29 -0.69
C ASN A 31 18.83 -4.13 0.39
N ALA A 32 18.02 -3.46 1.21
CA ALA A 32 17.17 -4.11 2.20
C ALA A 32 15.91 -4.71 1.57
N ASP A 33 16.04 -5.26 0.38
CA ASP A 33 14.93 -6.00 -0.22
C ASP A 33 14.81 -7.35 0.50
N MET A 34 13.97 -7.37 1.54
CA MET A 34 13.68 -8.56 2.34
C MET A 34 13.15 -9.71 1.46
N PHE A 35 12.63 -9.39 0.28
CA PHE A 35 12.11 -10.37 -0.68
C PHE A 35 13.20 -11.01 -1.55
N SER A 36 14.38 -10.40 -1.64
CA SER A 36 15.54 -11.02 -2.31
C SER A 36 16.03 -12.27 -1.58
N LEU A 37 15.67 -12.42 -0.32
CA LEU A 37 16.02 -13.58 0.53
C LEU A 37 14.98 -14.72 0.44
N LEU A 38 13.81 -14.49 -0.18
CA LEU A 38 12.84 -15.56 -0.37
C LEU A 38 13.30 -16.52 -1.47
N PRO A 39 13.15 -17.85 -1.26
CA PRO A 39 13.49 -18.83 -2.29
C PRO A 39 12.65 -18.53 -3.55
N LYS A 40 13.31 -18.34 -4.67
CA LYS A 40 12.66 -18.14 -5.96
C LYS A 40 11.97 -19.43 -6.36
N SER A 41 10.68 -19.55 -6.09
CA SER A 41 9.88 -20.66 -6.60
C SER A 41 9.64 -20.45 -8.10
N HIS A 42 9.88 -21.48 -8.90
CA HIS A 42 9.75 -21.43 -10.37
C HIS A 42 8.32 -21.56 -10.89
N SER A 43 7.30 -21.27 -10.06
CA SER A 43 5.90 -21.37 -10.47
C SER A 43 5.30 -20.02 -10.87
N GLN A 44 4.29 -20.03 -11.75
CA GLN A 44 3.53 -18.82 -12.12
C GLN A 44 2.87 -18.14 -10.91
N LEU A 45 2.56 -18.88 -9.85
CA LEU A 45 2.10 -18.37 -8.56
C LEU A 45 3.14 -17.43 -7.92
N ALA A 46 4.43 -17.77 -8.03
CA ALA A 46 5.51 -16.95 -7.47
C ALA A 46 5.59 -15.57 -8.11
N TYR A 47 5.28 -15.44 -9.39
CA TYR A 47 5.25 -14.12 -10.04
C TYR A 47 4.13 -13.23 -9.47
N GLY A 48 2.94 -13.80 -9.29
CA GLY A 48 1.82 -13.06 -8.67
C GLY A 48 2.10 -12.67 -7.23
N GLU A 49 2.71 -13.56 -6.46
CA GLU A 49 3.13 -13.30 -5.08
C GLU A 49 4.22 -12.23 -5.03
N GLU A 50 5.25 -12.32 -5.88
CA GLU A 50 6.33 -11.32 -5.93
C GLU A 50 5.80 -9.93 -6.27
N VAL A 51 4.91 -9.79 -7.27
CA VAL A 51 4.28 -8.52 -7.62
C VAL A 51 3.42 -8.00 -6.46
N PHE A 52 2.65 -8.87 -5.82
CA PHE A 52 1.82 -8.49 -4.68
C PHE A 52 2.66 -8.02 -3.49
N PHE A 53 3.71 -8.76 -3.15
CA PHE A 53 4.60 -8.40 -2.04
C PHE A 53 5.38 -7.13 -2.33
N LYS A 54 5.98 -6.97 -3.52
CA LYS A 54 6.68 -5.74 -3.91
C LYS A 54 5.76 -4.51 -3.83
N LYS A 55 4.52 -4.65 -4.31
CA LYS A 55 3.53 -3.56 -4.25
C LYS A 55 3.13 -3.22 -2.81
N ASN A 56 3.04 -4.21 -1.93
CA ASN A 56 2.66 -3.99 -0.53
C ASN A 56 3.83 -3.59 0.37
N ALA A 57 5.06 -3.98 0.06
CA ALA A 57 6.26 -3.61 0.83
C ALA A 57 6.46 -2.08 0.90
N ASN A 58 6.04 -1.36 -0.13
CA ASN A 58 6.15 0.10 -0.18
C ASN A 58 4.96 0.84 0.43
N ARG A 59 3.98 0.11 0.97
CA ARG A 59 2.81 0.71 1.59
C ARG A 59 3.04 0.99 3.06
N ILE A 60 2.61 2.17 3.46
CA ILE A 60 2.56 2.61 4.85
C ILE A 60 1.11 2.93 5.18
N MET A 61 0.67 2.48 6.34
CA MET A 61 -0.66 2.77 6.86
C MET A 61 -0.54 3.60 8.13
N PHE A 62 -1.35 4.66 8.20
CA PHE A 62 -1.54 5.44 9.41
C PHE A 62 -3.01 5.39 9.81
N SER A 63 -3.28 5.26 11.09
CA SER A 63 -4.64 5.28 11.63
C SER A 63 -4.74 6.29 12.77
N PHE A 64 -5.80 7.07 12.76
CA PHE A 64 -6.06 8.17 13.67
C PHE A 64 -7.39 7.93 14.39
N THR A 65 -7.41 8.05 15.70
CA THR A 65 -8.63 8.00 16.50
C THR A 65 -8.60 9.07 17.60
N GLY A 66 -9.74 9.57 18.01
CA GLY A 66 -9.87 10.65 18.98
C GLY A 66 -10.54 11.90 18.39
N ASP A 67 -10.64 12.95 19.21
CA ASP A 67 -11.45 14.14 18.88
C ASP A 67 -10.90 14.93 17.70
N SER A 68 -9.58 15.10 17.62
CA SER A 68 -8.90 15.87 16.56
C SER A 68 -8.33 15.00 15.44
N LYS A 69 -8.81 13.75 15.29
CA LYS A 69 -8.31 12.78 14.30
C LYS A 69 -8.27 13.31 12.87
N ASN A 70 -9.28 14.11 12.49
CA ASN A 70 -9.39 14.65 11.13
C ASN A 70 -8.35 15.74 10.85
N LEU A 71 -8.06 16.60 11.84
CA LEU A 71 -7.04 17.63 11.71
C LEU A 71 -5.64 17.02 11.62
N ALA A 72 -5.33 16.07 12.52
CA ALA A 72 -4.06 15.34 12.48
C ALA A 72 -3.87 14.56 11.18
N HIS A 73 -4.95 13.93 10.68
CA HIS A 73 -4.97 13.23 9.38
C HIS A 73 -4.62 14.17 8.23
N ASP A 74 -5.29 15.32 8.12
CA ASP A 74 -5.10 16.24 7.00
C ASP A 74 -3.72 16.90 7.04
N GLU A 75 -3.21 17.19 8.24
CA GLU A 75 -1.87 17.72 8.40
C GLU A 75 -0.80 16.69 7.99
N LEU A 76 -0.94 15.42 8.41
CA LEU A 76 -0.03 14.36 7.97
C LEU A 76 -0.11 14.14 6.46
N LYS A 77 -1.33 14.08 5.91
CA LYS A 77 -1.56 13.93 4.46
C LYS A 77 -0.83 15.01 3.66
N SER A 78 -1.00 16.27 4.07
CA SER A 78 -0.33 17.40 3.42
C SER A 78 1.20 17.35 3.55
N TRP A 79 1.70 16.89 4.70
CA TRP A 79 3.13 16.72 4.93
C TRP A 79 3.74 15.60 4.08
N LEU A 80 3.02 14.47 3.91
CA LEU A 80 3.42 13.35 3.05
C LEU A 80 3.46 13.77 1.57
N LEU A 81 2.44 14.48 1.10
CA LEU A 81 2.35 14.98 -0.28
C LEU A 81 3.53 15.91 -0.64
N LYS A 82 3.96 16.77 0.28
CA LYS A 82 5.15 17.62 0.08
C LYS A 82 6.44 16.83 -0.09
N ARG A 83 6.47 15.54 0.22
CA ARG A 83 7.60 14.63 0.09
C ARG A 83 7.42 13.60 -1.02
N ASP A 84 6.47 13.84 -1.91
CA ASP A 84 6.11 12.94 -3.02
C ASP A 84 5.65 11.54 -2.57
N ILE A 85 5.23 11.42 -1.29
CA ILE A 85 4.63 10.19 -0.76
C ILE A 85 3.13 10.27 -1.05
N LYS A 86 2.71 9.53 -2.08
CA LYS A 86 1.34 9.59 -2.59
C LYS A 86 0.38 8.77 -1.74
N ASN A 87 -0.85 9.24 -1.64
CA ASN A 87 -1.92 8.41 -1.11
C ASN A 87 -2.15 7.22 -2.06
N SER A 88 -2.03 6.00 -1.55
CA SER A 88 -2.22 4.78 -2.35
C SER A 88 -3.67 4.36 -2.49
N PHE A 89 -4.57 5.08 -1.81
CA PHE A 89 -6.00 4.88 -1.94
C PHE A 89 -6.56 5.88 -2.98
N GLU A 90 -6.31 5.58 -4.24
CA GLU A 90 -7.06 6.14 -5.34
C GLU A 90 -8.15 5.13 -5.70
N LEU A 91 -9.40 5.53 -5.60
CA LEU A 91 -10.48 4.75 -6.20
C LEU A 91 -10.20 4.72 -7.71
N PRO A 92 -10.14 3.53 -8.33
CA PRO A 92 -10.02 3.47 -9.78
C PRO A 92 -11.19 4.24 -10.40
N SER A 93 -10.95 4.93 -11.50
CA SER A 93 -12.03 5.62 -12.20
C SER A 93 -13.08 4.61 -12.67
N ILE A 94 -14.31 5.05 -12.86
CA ILE A 94 -15.38 4.18 -13.32
C ILE A 94 -15.04 3.58 -14.69
N GLU A 95 -14.34 4.33 -15.54
CA GLU A 95 -13.85 3.87 -16.82
C GLU A 95 -12.84 2.73 -16.67
N GLN A 96 -11.91 2.84 -15.73
CA GLN A 96 -10.94 1.77 -15.43
C GLN A 96 -11.64 0.53 -14.88
N LEU A 97 -12.59 0.69 -13.96
CA LEU A 97 -13.38 -0.42 -13.43
C LEU A 97 -14.23 -1.06 -14.53
N SER A 98 -14.87 -0.26 -15.38
CA SER A 98 -15.67 -0.74 -16.49
C SER A 98 -14.84 -1.53 -17.51
N SER A 99 -13.64 -1.07 -17.86
CA SER A 99 -12.76 -1.77 -18.80
C SER A 99 -12.32 -3.13 -18.26
N VAL A 100 -11.95 -3.21 -16.99
CA VAL A 100 -11.59 -4.49 -16.34
C VAL A 100 -12.83 -5.40 -16.23
N PHE A 101 -13.96 -4.85 -15.80
CA PHE A 101 -15.20 -5.60 -15.67
C PHE A 101 -15.65 -6.19 -17.01
N SER A 102 -15.66 -5.40 -18.08
CA SER A 102 -16.06 -5.85 -19.42
C SER A 102 -15.18 -7.00 -19.94
N ALA A 103 -13.88 -6.94 -19.67
CA ALA A 103 -12.96 -8.01 -20.07
C ALA A 103 -13.20 -9.35 -19.35
N TYR A 104 -13.73 -9.30 -18.12
CA TYR A 104 -13.93 -10.47 -17.26
C TYR A 104 -15.38 -10.62 -16.78
N GLN A 105 -16.35 -10.04 -17.49
CA GLN A 105 -17.74 -9.91 -17.06
C GLN A 105 -18.32 -11.24 -16.55
N HIS A 106 -18.15 -12.32 -17.30
CA HIS A 106 -18.71 -13.63 -16.93
C HIS A 106 -18.18 -14.19 -15.61
N ALA A 107 -16.93 -13.88 -15.27
CA ALA A 107 -16.31 -14.31 -14.02
C ALA A 107 -16.64 -13.39 -12.83
N LEU A 108 -16.93 -12.12 -13.12
CA LEU A 108 -17.12 -11.07 -12.12
C LEU A 108 -18.58 -10.75 -11.81
N LEU A 109 -19.55 -11.44 -12.45
CA LEU A 109 -20.98 -11.27 -12.12
C LEU A 109 -21.21 -11.60 -10.65
N SER A 110 -21.84 -10.68 -9.92
CA SER A 110 -22.20 -10.90 -8.52
C SER A 110 -23.29 -11.98 -8.39
N ASP A 111 -23.30 -12.68 -7.26
CA ASP A 111 -24.29 -13.74 -7.02
C ASP A 111 -25.70 -13.17 -6.96
N ASN A 112 -25.88 -11.96 -6.44
CA ASN A 112 -27.18 -11.28 -6.45
C ASN A 112 -27.67 -11.02 -7.87
N TYR A 113 -26.77 -10.61 -8.77
CA TYR A 113 -27.12 -10.41 -10.18
C TYR A 113 -27.46 -11.74 -10.87
N LYS A 114 -26.63 -12.78 -10.68
CA LYS A 114 -26.88 -14.13 -11.24
C LYS A 114 -28.25 -14.69 -10.78
N ASN A 115 -28.53 -14.57 -9.50
CA ASN A 115 -29.79 -15.04 -8.92
C ASN A 115 -31.00 -14.25 -9.47
N SER A 116 -30.85 -12.95 -9.71
CA SER A 116 -31.91 -12.13 -10.30
C SER A 116 -32.26 -12.53 -11.74
N MET A 117 -31.32 -13.11 -12.49
CA MET A 117 -31.52 -13.54 -13.88
C MET A 117 -32.29 -14.85 -14.03
N VAL A 118 -32.58 -15.56 -12.95
CA VAL A 118 -33.29 -16.84 -12.97
C VAL A 118 -34.76 -16.67 -13.37
N ASP A 119 -35.38 -15.55 -12.99
CA ASP A 119 -36.77 -15.26 -13.24
C ASP A 119 -36.94 -13.78 -13.62
N LYS A 120 -37.87 -13.51 -14.59
CA LYS A 120 -38.16 -12.16 -15.08
C LYS A 120 -38.63 -11.23 -13.96
N ALA A 121 -39.47 -11.69 -13.06
CA ALA A 121 -39.97 -10.86 -11.96
C ALA A 121 -38.87 -10.50 -10.96
N GLN A 122 -37.96 -11.41 -10.69
CA GLN A 122 -36.79 -11.17 -9.85
C GLN A 122 -35.83 -10.18 -10.51
N PHE A 123 -35.62 -10.30 -11.82
CA PHE A 123 -34.79 -9.33 -12.56
C PHE A 123 -35.39 -7.93 -12.56
N GLU A 124 -36.71 -7.80 -12.84
CA GLU A 124 -37.39 -6.50 -12.79
C GLU A 124 -37.26 -5.87 -11.39
N SER A 125 -37.52 -6.63 -10.35
CA SER A 125 -37.37 -6.15 -8.95
C SER A 125 -35.95 -5.69 -8.64
N PHE A 126 -34.95 -6.48 -9.03
CA PHE A 126 -33.55 -6.14 -8.88
C PHE A 126 -33.22 -4.84 -9.63
N TYR A 127 -33.63 -4.78 -10.91
CA TYR A 127 -33.31 -3.64 -11.77
C TYR A 127 -33.94 -2.35 -11.25
N LEU A 128 -35.20 -2.40 -10.82
CA LEU A 128 -35.88 -1.25 -10.21
C LEU A 128 -35.19 -0.82 -8.89
N THR A 129 -34.72 -1.77 -8.10
CA THR A 129 -33.96 -1.48 -6.87
C THR A 129 -32.66 -0.73 -7.18
N GLN A 130 -31.95 -1.13 -8.23
CA GLN A 130 -30.74 -0.44 -8.67
C GLN A 130 -31.05 0.94 -9.25
N LEU A 131 -32.11 1.08 -10.04
CA LEU A 131 -32.55 2.37 -10.59
C LEU A 131 -32.94 3.36 -9.48
N ASN A 132 -33.56 2.92 -8.41
CA ASN A 132 -33.85 3.77 -7.25
C ASN A 132 -32.59 4.35 -6.57
N GLN A 133 -31.43 3.78 -6.86
CA GLN A 133 -30.13 4.29 -6.38
C GLN A 133 -29.47 5.27 -7.34
N LEU A 134 -30.12 5.67 -8.44
CA LEU A 134 -29.57 6.64 -9.42
C LEU A 134 -29.24 8.02 -8.82
N GLY A 135 -29.81 8.36 -7.67
CA GLY A 135 -29.39 9.53 -6.89
C GLY A 135 -27.94 9.43 -6.39
N ASN A 136 -27.36 8.24 -6.37
CA ASN A 136 -25.95 8.03 -6.10
C ASN A 136 -25.14 8.31 -7.38
N PRO A 137 -24.22 9.30 -7.38
CA PRO A 137 -23.43 9.65 -8.58
C PRO A 137 -22.65 8.47 -9.15
N PHE A 138 -22.27 7.54 -8.31
CA PHE A 138 -21.54 6.34 -8.70
C PHE A 138 -22.42 5.38 -9.53
N VAL A 139 -23.65 5.11 -9.07
CA VAL A 139 -24.62 4.26 -9.81
C VAL A 139 -25.03 4.90 -11.13
N SER A 140 -25.25 6.22 -11.13
CA SER A 140 -25.60 6.95 -12.36
C SER A 140 -24.48 6.95 -13.39
N ALA A 141 -23.23 6.98 -12.95
CA ALA A 141 -22.07 6.91 -13.84
C ALA A 141 -21.85 5.48 -14.38
N THR A 142 -22.11 4.44 -13.59
CA THR A 142 -22.02 3.03 -14.05
C THR A 142 -23.10 2.71 -15.07
N LEU A 143 -24.30 3.30 -14.98
CA LEU A 143 -25.39 3.07 -15.95
C LEU A 143 -25.00 3.45 -17.38
N LYS A 144 -24.16 4.48 -17.56
CA LYS A 144 -23.65 4.88 -18.88
C LYS A 144 -22.72 3.84 -19.50
N ALA A 145 -21.97 3.13 -18.67
CA ALA A 145 -21.02 2.12 -19.10
C ALA A 145 -21.64 0.73 -19.21
N ASP A 146 -22.65 0.43 -18.37
CA ASP A 146 -23.32 -0.87 -18.31
C ASP A 146 -24.82 -0.68 -18.00
N ILE A 147 -25.64 -0.72 -19.06
CA ILE A 147 -27.10 -0.60 -18.96
C ILE A 147 -27.73 -1.72 -18.14
N SER A 148 -27.10 -2.90 -18.10
CA SER A 148 -27.59 -4.04 -17.31
C SER A 148 -27.45 -3.85 -15.81
N LEU A 149 -26.66 -2.85 -15.35
CA LEU A 149 -26.32 -2.58 -13.96
C LEU A 149 -25.55 -3.73 -13.27
N SER A 150 -25.00 -4.67 -14.05
CA SER A 150 -24.19 -5.77 -13.54
C SER A 150 -22.90 -5.30 -12.88
N LEU A 151 -22.28 -4.25 -13.44
CA LEU A 151 -21.12 -3.57 -12.85
C LEU A 151 -21.47 -2.91 -11.51
N ALA A 152 -22.63 -2.22 -11.45
CA ALA A 152 -23.08 -1.61 -10.21
C ALA A 152 -23.34 -2.65 -9.12
N ALA A 153 -23.94 -3.79 -9.48
CA ALA A 153 -24.14 -4.92 -8.58
C ALA A 153 -22.83 -5.51 -8.08
N PHE A 154 -21.89 -5.75 -8.98
CA PHE A 154 -20.54 -6.27 -8.62
C PHE A 154 -19.83 -5.35 -7.62
N ILE A 155 -19.84 -4.05 -7.89
CA ILE A 155 -19.21 -3.08 -7.00
C ILE A 155 -19.96 -3.00 -5.67
N GLY A 156 -21.30 -2.99 -5.70
CA GLY A 156 -22.13 -2.94 -4.49
C GLY A 156 -21.89 -4.14 -3.57
N ASP A 157 -21.79 -5.34 -4.12
CA ASP A 157 -21.52 -6.55 -3.33
C ASP A 157 -20.09 -6.60 -2.80
N ASN A 158 -19.11 -6.19 -3.60
CA ASN A 158 -17.72 -6.09 -3.13
C ASN A 158 -17.54 -5.01 -2.08
N LEU A 159 -18.22 -3.88 -2.18
CA LEU A 159 -18.23 -2.84 -1.15
C LEU A 159 -18.89 -3.33 0.15
N LYS A 160 -19.95 -4.14 0.07
CA LYS A 160 -20.56 -4.77 1.26
C LYS A 160 -19.62 -5.78 1.90
N GLN A 161 -18.92 -6.58 1.12
CA GLN A 161 -17.92 -7.52 1.63
C GLN A 161 -16.66 -6.80 2.16
N SER A 162 -16.29 -5.68 1.56
CA SER A 162 -15.19 -4.84 2.01
C SER A 162 -15.60 -3.86 3.13
N GLN A 163 -16.50 -4.26 4.06
CA GLN A 163 -16.91 -3.44 5.23
C GLN A 163 -15.74 -2.96 6.10
N LEU A 164 -14.51 -3.27 5.69
CA LEU A 164 -13.29 -2.85 6.37
C LEU A 164 -13.08 -1.33 6.32
N PHE A 165 -13.45 -0.67 5.21
CA PHE A 165 -13.22 0.76 5.03
C PHE A 165 -14.41 1.43 4.35
N SER A 166 -14.72 2.66 4.71
CA SER A 166 -15.69 3.53 4.06
C SER A 166 -15.05 4.87 3.73
N LEU A 167 -15.47 5.47 2.61
CA LEU A 167 -15.04 6.81 2.25
C LEU A 167 -16.07 7.81 2.80
N ARG A 168 -15.63 8.72 3.68
CA ARG A 168 -16.46 9.82 4.23
C ARG A 168 -15.69 11.12 4.11
N ASN A 169 -16.27 12.11 3.44
CA ASN A 169 -15.66 13.43 3.25
C ASN A 169 -14.22 13.32 2.71
N GLU A 170 -14.02 12.54 1.65
CA GLU A 170 -12.74 12.28 0.99
C GLU A 170 -11.67 11.62 1.89
N ARG A 171 -12.06 11.11 3.04
CA ARG A 171 -11.18 10.38 3.97
C ARG A 171 -11.57 8.92 4.03
N LEU A 172 -10.56 8.07 3.97
CA LEU A 172 -10.74 6.65 4.25
C LEU A 172 -11.00 6.48 5.74
N THR A 173 -12.14 5.89 6.08
CA THR A 173 -12.54 5.68 7.47
C THR A 173 -12.84 4.21 7.72
N ARG A 174 -12.57 3.78 8.95
CA ARG A 174 -12.92 2.43 9.43
C ARG A 174 -13.58 2.54 10.79
N ARG A 175 -14.67 1.80 10.98
CA ARG A 175 -15.29 1.64 12.29
C ARG A 175 -14.89 0.28 12.88
N LEU A 176 -14.30 0.31 14.06
CA LEU A 176 -13.89 -0.90 14.78
C LEU A 176 -14.18 -0.72 16.26
N ASN A 177 -14.86 -1.68 16.88
CA ASN A 177 -15.20 -1.64 18.31
C ASN A 177 -15.84 -0.32 18.73
N HIS A 178 -16.83 0.16 17.98
CA HIS A 178 -17.55 1.43 18.17
C HIS A 178 -16.67 2.70 18.08
N LYS A 179 -15.40 2.59 17.68
CA LYS A 179 -14.51 3.71 17.43
C LYS A 179 -14.34 3.96 15.94
N ASP A 180 -14.42 5.22 15.54
CA ASP A 180 -14.17 5.64 14.15
C ASP A 180 -12.70 6.03 13.99
N TYR A 181 -12.05 5.41 13.04
CA TYR A 181 -10.66 5.68 12.65
C TYR A 181 -10.65 6.40 11.31
N ALA A 182 -9.86 7.46 11.20
CA ALA A 182 -9.44 7.98 9.89
C ALA A 182 -8.14 7.25 9.50
N VAL A 183 -7.98 6.92 8.22
CA VAL A 183 -6.87 6.11 7.74
C VAL A 183 -6.20 6.77 6.55
N ILE A 184 -4.88 6.78 6.52
CA ILE A 184 -4.07 7.12 5.35
C ILE A 184 -3.36 5.83 4.92
N LEU A 185 -3.53 5.48 3.64
CA LEU A 185 -2.70 4.49 2.97
C LEU A 185 -1.76 5.23 2.04
N ALA A 186 -0.48 5.19 2.29
CA ALA A 186 0.53 5.88 1.50
C ALA A 186 1.47 4.89 0.81
N THR A 187 1.97 5.26 -0.36
CA THR A 187 2.96 4.48 -1.10
C THR A 187 4.23 5.29 -1.26
N ILE A 188 5.35 4.69 -0.93
CA ILE A 188 6.68 5.25 -1.16
C ILE A 188 7.00 5.10 -2.65
N PRO A 189 7.43 6.17 -3.34
CA PRO A 189 7.61 6.15 -4.79
C PRO A 189 8.71 5.21 -5.28
N ASN A 190 9.73 4.92 -4.47
CA ASN A 190 10.84 4.04 -4.83
C ASN A 190 10.66 2.63 -4.28
N ASN A 191 10.65 1.64 -5.17
CA ASN A 191 10.46 0.23 -4.82
C ASN A 191 11.65 -0.39 -4.04
N SER A 192 12.79 0.29 -4.00
CA SER A 192 13.98 -0.14 -3.24
C SER A 192 14.77 1.07 -2.78
N LEU A 193 14.43 1.58 -1.60
CA LEU A 193 15.25 2.59 -0.95
C LEU A 193 16.50 1.92 -0.35
N PRO A 194 17.69 2.52 -0.49
CA PRO A 194 18.86 2.14 0.29
C PRO A 194 18.53 2.14 1.78
N ILE A 195 19.18 1.26 2.55
CA ILE A 195 18.92 1.12 4.00
C ILE A 195 19.02 2.47 4.72
N ASP A 196 20.06 3.25 4.43
CA ASP A 196 20.27 4.54 5.09
C ASP A 196 19.18 5.57 4.75
N GLU A 197 18.65 5.56 3.52
CA GLU A 197 17.52 6.40 3.13
C GLU A 197 16.22 5.93 3.78
N SER A 198 16.02 4.61 3.88
CA SER A 198 14.89 4.02 4.60
C SER A 198 14.87 4.43 6.07
N ILE A 199 16.03 4.39 6.74
CA ILE A 199 16.20 4.83 8.14
C ILE A 199 15.89 6.34 8.25
N LYS A 200 16.45 7.17 7.37
CA LYS A 200 16.20 8.62 7.38
C LYS A 200 14.72 8.94 7.17
N LEU A 201 14.08 8.27 6.22
CA LEU A 201 12.65 8.46 5.95
C LEU A 201 11.79 8.01 7.13
N ALA A 202 12.04 6.81 7.68
CA ALA A 202 11.32 6.31 8.84
C ALA A 202 11.43 7.25 10.04
N ASN A 203 12.63 7.75 10.34
CA ASN A 203 12.86 8.68 11.43
C ASN A 203 12.17 10.03 11.17
N SER A 204 12.21 10.55 9.93
CA SER A 204 11.51 11.78 9.56
C SER A 204 10.00 11.65 9.76
N ILE A 205 9.41 10.51 9.42
CA ILE A 205 7.99 10.23 9.65
C ILE A 205 7.71 10.12 11.16
N LYS A 206 8.51 9.37 11.91
CA LYS A 206 8.36 9.23 13.38
C LYS A 206 8.39 10.58 14.08
N ASN A 207 9.35 11.44 13.74
CA ASN A 207 9.46 12.81 14.30
C ASN A 207 8.20 13.66 13.97
N LYS A 208 7.66 13.51 12.75
CA LYS A 208 6.41 14.20 12.39
C LYS A 208 5.23 13.66 13.20
N LEU A 209 5.14 12.36 13.42
CA LEU A 209 4.08 11.75 14.24
C LEU A 209 4.17 12.20 15.70
N GLU A 210 5.36 12.31 16.27
CA GLU A 210 5.60 12.86 17.60
C GLU A 210 5.14 14.31 17.69
N SER A 211 5.50 15.15 16.71
CA SER A 211 5.01 16.53 16.62
C SER A 211 3.48 16.59 16.58
N LEU A 212 2.84 15.70 15.81
CA LEU A 212 1.38 15.64 15.75
C LEU A 212 0.76 15.19 17.09
N ASN A 213 1.37 14.26 17.80
CA ASN A 213 0.90 13.83 19.13
C ASN A 213 0.98 14.97 20.14
N ILE A 214 1.99 15.84 20.05
CA ILE A 214 2.11 17.04 20.89
C ILE A 214 1.03 18.06 20.52
N THR A 215 0.81 18.30 19.23
CA THR A 215 -0.18 19.28 18.73
C THR A 215 -1.61 18.83 18.99
N TYR A 216 -1.88 17.51 18.90
CA TYR A 216 -3.20 16.91 19.05
C TYR A 216 -3.24 15.86 20.18
N PRO A 217 -3.10 16.23 21.45
CA PRO A 217 -2.88 15.29 22.56
C PRO A 217 -4.06 14.35 22.82
N ARG A 218 -5.26 14.66 22.29
CA ARG A 218 -6.45 13.79 22.38
C ARG A 218 -6.62 12.89 21.16
N THR A 219 -5.59 12.77 20.33
CA THR A 219 -5.59 11.92 19.13
C THR A 219 -4.55 10.82 19.30
N THR A 220 -4.96 9.59 19.13
CA THR A 220 -4.02 8.46 19.07
C THR A 220 -3.69 8.16 17.62
N ILE A 221 -2.42 8.20 17.29
CA ILE A 221 -1.91 7.89 15.95
C ILE A 221 -1.16 6.56 16.03
N ARG A 222 -1.52 5.64 15.13
CA ARG A 222 -0.80 4.37 14.94
C ARG A 222 -0.31 4.28 13.51
N TYR A 223 0.82 3.63 13.32
CA TYR A 223 1.42 3.44 12.01
C TYR A 223 1.89 1.99 11.83
N SER A 224 1.94 1.54 10.60
CA SER A 224 2.43 0.22 10.21
C SER A 224 2.98 0.27 8.78
N GLY A 225 3.95 -0.56 8.47
CA GLY A 225 4.55 -0.71 7.15
C GLY A 225 5.95 -1.30 7.22
N ALA A 226 6.37 -1.97 6.15
CA ALA A 226 7.68 -2.62 6.07
C ALA A 226 8.84 -1.64 6.30
N LEU A 227 8.70 -0.38 5.86
CA LEU A 227 9.70 0.66 6.07
C LEU A 227 10.15 0.77 7.54
N PHE A 228 9.20 0.76 8.48
CA PHE A 228 9.51 0.95 9.90
C PHE A 228 10.25 -0.27 10.46
N HIS A 229 9.81 -1.48 10.11
CA HIS A 229 10.47 -2.72 10.53
C HIS A 229 11.88 -2.84 9.96
N THR A 230 12.06 -2.49 8.67
CA THR A 230 13.39 -2.49 8.04
C THR A 230 14.32 -1.49 8.72
N ALA A 231 13.84 -0.29 9.02
CA ALA A 231 14.63 0.75 9.68
C ALA A 231 15.01 0.34 11.11
N GLU A 232 14.10 -0.27 11.87
CA GLU A 232 14.35 -0.74 13.23
C GLU A 232 15.37 -1.89 13.25
N ASN A 233 15.20 -2.91 12.40
CA ASN A 233 16.14 -4.02 12.28
C ASN A 233 17.53 -3.56 11.86
N ALA A 234 17.64 -2.61 10.93
CA ALA A 234 18.90 -2.07 10.48
C ALA A 234 19.61 -1.21 11.55
N GLN A 235 18.86 -0.56 12.43
CA GLN A 235 19.42 0.17 13.58
C GLN A 235 19.92 -0.77 14.67
N GLN A 236 19.27 -1.92 14.88
CA GLN A 236 19.69 -2.92 15.85
C GLN A 236 20.93 -3.72 15.41
N ALA A 237 21.18 -3.79 14.11
CA ALA A 237 22.32 -4.50 13.52
C ALA A 237 23.61 -3.66 13.45
N LYS A 238 23.57 -2.38 13.78
CA LYS A 238 24.72 -1.47 13.91
C LYS A 238 25.26 -1.43 15.33
#